data_d12e6ba144b9e857b42f21043aeaabf1
#
_entry.id   d12e6ba144b9e857b42f21043aeaabf1
#
_cell.length_a   1.000
_cell.length_b   1.000
_cell.length_c   1.000
_cell.angle_alpha   90.00
_cell.angle_beta   90.00
_cell.angle_gamma   90.00
#
_symmetry.space_group_name_H-M   'P 1'
#
loop_
_entity.id
_entity.type
_entity.pdbx_description
1 polymer ?
#
loop_
_entity_poly.entity_id
_entity_poly.type
_entity_poly.pdbx_seq_one_letter_code
_entity_poly.pdbx_strand_id
1 'polypeptide(L)'
;MPGQSPVPAWVAELRLAYESAAHGQFVLYGNVADRFPLDGRLVSLTRYMDTKLLGTFDIVFLYDPGNGLSLLRGGERFAEWPAAAQIQPWPHDPREAVELISRYLRYRANLRALGRGDSEHVAVILRGAELVLPASLQGDFAIASLASLVRDWAAEPPFCDMAFASLLLADNLNDLHPLVANNPRIDRVQVPLPDA
;
A
#
# COMPACT_ATOMS: atom_id res chain seq x y z
N MET A 1 31.10 -8.92 -11.14
CA MET A 1 29.89 -8.40 -10.46
C MET A 1 28.72 -8.80 -11.33
N PRO A 2 27.79 -9.67 -10.94
CA PRO A 2 26.57 -9.88 -11.72
C PRO A 2 25.82 -8.56 -11.76
N GLY A 3 25.54 -8.06 -12.96
CA GLY A 3 24.91 -6.77 -13.18
C GLY A 3 23.55 -6.74 -12.51
N GLN A 4 23.31 -5.75 -11.67
CA GLN A 4 21.97 -5.43 -11.19
C GLN A 4 21.13 -5.13 -12.43
N SER A 5 20.07 -5.90 -12.65
CA SER A 5 19.11 -5.57 -13.69
C SER A 5 18.65 -4.12 -13.48
N PRO A 6 18.63 -3.30 -14.53
CA PRO A 6 18.21 -1.91 -14.41
C PRO A 6 16.82 -1.85 -13.78
N VAL A 7 16.63 -0.90 -12.87
CA VAL A 7 15.32 -0.67 -12.26
C VAL A 7 14.37 -0.20 -13.38
N PRO A 8 13.21 -0.83 -13.59
CA PRO A 8 12.26 -0.40 -14.61
C PRO A 8 11.85 1.07 -14.45
N ALA A 9 11.58 1.75 -15.56
CA ALA A 9 11.24 3.18 -15.57
C ALA A 9 10.05 3.50 -14.65
N TRP A 10 9.00 2.70 -14.69
CA TRP A 10 7.81 2.88 -13.84
C TRP A 10 8.12 2.81 -12.33
N VAL A 11 9.10 1.98 -11.91
CA VAL A 11 9.54 1.91 -10.50
C VAL A 11 10.33 3.15 -10.11
N ALA A 12 11.18 3.65 -11.03
CA ALA A 12 11.95 4.88 -10.80
C ALA A 12 11.01 6.10 -10.70
N GLU A 13 10.00 6.19 -11.56
CA GLU A 13 8.97 7.24 -11.54
C GLU A 13 8.16 7.22 -10.23
N LEU A 14 7.69 6.05 -9.80
CA LEU A 14 6.97 5.88 -8.54
C LEU A 14 7.82 6.29 -7.34
N ARG A 15 9.08 5.89 -7.32
CA ARG A 15 10.03 6.30 -6.27
C ARG A 15 10.19 7.81 -6.24
N LEU A 16 10.40 8.43 -7.39
CA LEU A 16 10.55 9.89 -7.50
C LEU A 16 9.30 10.61 -7.02
N ALA A 17 8.11 10.14 -7.40
CA ALA A 17 6.84 10.71 -6.96
C ALA A 17 6.66 10.63 -5.43
N TYR A 18 7.07 9.53 -4.81
CA TYR A 18 7.05 9.38 -3.36
C TYR A 18 8.09 10.27 -2.67
N GLU A 19 9.36 10.23 -3.12
CA GLU A 19 10.46 10.98 -2.52
C GLU A 19 10.28 12.50 -2.64
N SER A 20 9.62 12.97 -3.70
CA SER A 20 9.27 14.39 -3.88
C SER A 20 8.04 14.82 -3.08
N ALA A 21 7.42 13.91 -2.32
CA ALA A 21 6.16 14.10 -1.61
C ALA A 21 4.99 14.56 -2.51
N ALA A 22 5.08 14.27 -3.81
CA ALA A 22 4.00 14.58 -4.75
C ALA A 22 2.77 13.70 -4.48
N HIS A 23 3.01 12.42 -4.21
CA HIS A 23 1.97 11.43 -3.92
C HIS A 23 2.42 10.45 -2.84
N GLY A 24 1.50 10.06 -1.96
CA GLY A 24 1.68 8.98 -0.96
C GLY A 24 0.82 7.74 -1.27
N GLN A 25 -0.07 7.82 -2.27
CA GLN A 25 -0.91 6.72 -2.69
C GLN A 25 -0.80 6.49 -4.19
N PHE A 26 -0.67 5.21 -4.56
CA PHE A 26 -0.44 4.78 -5.93
C PHE A 26 -1.38 3.63 -6.29
N VAL A 27 -1.99 3.69 -7.46
CA VAL A 27 -2.69 2.56 -8.07
C VAL A 27 -1.79 1.99 -9.16
N LEU A 28 -1.30 0.78 -8.94
CA LEU A 28 -0.55 0.01 -9.94
C LEU A 28 -1.53 -0.93 -10.64
N TYR A 29 -1.62 -0.82 -11.96
CA TYR A 29 -2.58 -1.59 -12.74
C TYR A 29 -1.96 -2.21 -13.99
N GLY A 30 -2.60 -3.22 -14.56
CA GLY A 30 -2.15 -3.99 -15.72
C GLY A 30 -1.47 -5.30 -15.32
N ASN A 31 -0.19 -5.48 -15.61
CA ASN A 31 0.49 -6.77 -15.38
C ASN A 31 0.94 -6.99 -13.92
N VAL A 32 0.02 -6.76 -12.97
CA VAL A 32 0.31 -6.89 -11.53
C VAL A 32 0.44 -8.35 -11.06
N ALA A 33 -0.10 -9.30 -11.82
CA ALA A 33 -0.01 -10.74 -11.53
C ALA A 33 1.25 -11.40 -12.11
N ASP A 34 2.01 -10.70 -12.95
CA ASP A 34 3.21 -11.22 -13.61
C ASP A 34 4.39 -11.44 -12.64
N ARG A 35 5.41 -12.11 -13.16
CA ARG A 35 6.66 -12.36 -12.46
C ARG A 35 7.73 -11.37 -12.89
N PHE A 36 8.48 -10.84 -11.92
CA PHE A 36 9.50 -9.81 -12.11
C PHE A 36 10.89 -10.37 -11.83
N PRO A 37 11.91 -10.04 -12.65
CA PRO A 37 13.26 -10.50 -12.43
C PRO A 37 13.87 -9.77 -11.22
N LEU A 38 14.32 -10.54 -10.24
CA LEU A 38 15.00 -10.06 -9.04
C LEU A 38 16.15 -11.00 -8.71
N ASP A 39 17.37 -10.50 -8.82
CA ASP A 39 18.61 -11.22 -8.48
C ASP A 39 18.69 -12.63 -9.12
N GLY A 40 18.36 -12.71 -10.42
CA GLY A 40 18.36 -13.95 -11.21
C GLY A 40 17.20 -14.91 -10.96
N ARG A 41 16.17 -14.48 -10.24
CA ARG A 41 14.93 -15.24 -9.97
C ARG A 41 13.69 -14.45 -10.40
N LEU A 42 12.64 -15.17 -10.73
CA LEU A 42 11.32 -14.57 -11.00
C LEU A 42 10.49 -14.55 -9.71
N VAL A 43 10.11 -13.36 -9.27
CA VAL A 43 9.33 -13.13 -8.04
C VAL A 43 7.99 -12.45 -8.36
N SER A 44 7.05 -12.47 -7.41
CA SER A 44 5.82 -11.70 -7.53
C SER A 44 6.09 -10.20 -7.46
N LEU A 45 5.19 -9.38 -8.02
CA LEU A 45 5.26 -7.91 -7.93
C LEU A 45 5.38 -7.45 -6.47
N THR A 46 4.60 -8.03 -5.55
CA THR A 46 4.68 -7.72 -4.11
C THR A 46 6.10 -7.90 -3.56
N ARG A 47 6.75 -9.03 -3.87
CA ARG A 47 8.12 -9.29 -3.42
C ARG A 47 9.13 -8.36 -4.09
N TYR A 48 8.92 -8.05 -5.36
CA TYR A 48 9.75 -7.12 -6.12
C TYR A 48 9.70 -5.72 -5.49
N MET A 49 8.47 -5.20 -5.22
CA MET A 49 8.28 -3.90 -4.57
C MET A 49 8.83 -3.84 -3.15
N ASP A 50 8.59 -4.88 -2.33
CA ASP A 50 9.16 -4.95 -0.98
C ASP A 50 10.68 -4.81 -1.01
N THR A 51 11.35 -5.41 -2.00
CA THR A 51 12.82 -5.39 -2.09
C THR A 51 13.36 -4.12 -2.74
N LYS A 52 12.78 -3.68 -3.86
CA LYS A 52 13.33 -2.60 -4.70
C LYS A 52 12.79 -1.22 -4.36
N LEU A 53 11.57 -1.13 -3.83
CA LEU A 53 10.91 0.15 -3.53
C LEU A 53 10.82 0.40 -2.03
N LEU A 54 10.37 -0.60 -1.26
CA LEU A 54 10.05 -0.45 0.15
C LEU A 54 11.20 -0.90 1.08
N GLY A 55 12.41 -1.10 0.55
CA GLY A 55 13.56 -1.62 1.32
C GLY A 55 13.94 -0.77 2.54
N THR A 56 13.66 0.52 2.52
CA THR A 56 13.92 1.47 3.60
C THR A 56 12.74 1.72 4.53
N PHE A 57 11.59 1.11 4.27
CA PHE A 57 10.41 1.27 5.12
C PHE A 57 10.55 0.44 6.40
N ASP A 58 10.15 1.01 7.51
CA ASP A 58 10.21 0.38 8.83
C ASP A 58 9.11 -0.68 8.99
N ILE A 59 7.91 -0.39 8.49
CA ILE A 59 6.75 -1.28 8.56
C ILE A 59 6.12 -1.41 7.17
N VAL A 60 5.83 -2.64 6.77
CA VAL A 60 5.13 -2.93 5.52
C VAL A 60 3.98 -3.89 5.80
N PHE A 61 2.76 -3.38 5.69
CA PHE A 61 1.54 -4.18 5.72
C PHE A 61 1.25 -4.77 4.34
N LEU A 62 0.73 -5.98 4.33
CA LEU A 62 0.18 -6.61 3.14
C LEU A 62 -1.26 -7.05 3.44
N TYR A 63 -2.20 -6.60 2.63
CA TYR A 63 -3.55 -7.13 2.59
C TYR A 63 -3.78 -7.90 1.28
N ASP A 64 -4.35 -9.07 1.41
CA ASP A 64 -4.72 -9.96 0.30
C ASP A 64 -6.11 -10.54 0.58
N PRO A 65 -7.09 -10.44 -0.35
CA PRO A 65 -8.45 -10.91 -0.09
C PRO A 65 -8.55 -12.39 0.30
N GLY A 66 -7.61 -13.22 -0.16
CA GLY A 66 -7.58 -14.65 0.18
C GLY A 66 -6.88 -14.97 1.50
N ASN A 67 -5.96 -14.12 1.96
CA ASN A 67 -5.11 -14.39 3.12
C ASN A 67 -5.29 -13.38 4.28
N GLY A 68 -6.04 -12.31 4.05
CA GLY A 68 -6.25 -11.24 5.02
C GLY A 68 -5.03 -10.34 5.18
N LEU A 69 -4.98 -9.64 6.32
CA LEU A 69 -3.90 -8.71 6.67
C LEU A 69 -2.71 -9.45 7.27
N SER A 70 -1.51 -9.04 6.90
CA SER A 70 -0.25 -9.53 7.43
C SER A 70 0.82 -8.45 7.43
N LEU A 71 1.94 -8.69 8.10
CA LEU A 71 3.14 -7.86 8.04
C LEU A 71 4.21 -8.56 7.20
N LEU A 72 4.71 -7.87 6.18
CA LEU A 72 5.92 -8.30 5.46
C LEU A 72 7.18 -7.89 6.22
N ARG A 73 7.12 -6.79 6.97
CA ARG A 73 8.25 -6.22 7.73
C ARG A 73 7.77 -5.43 8.93
N GLY A 74 8.63 -5.30 9.95
CA GLY A 74 8.44 -4.39 11.08
C GLY A 74 7.60 -4.97 12.23
N GLY A 75 7.56 -6.30 12.37
CA GLY A 75 6.78 -6.96 13.44
C GLY A 75 7.17 -6.52 14.85
N GLU A 76 8.45 -6.30 15.13
CA GLU A 76 8.93 -5.84 16.44
C GLU A 76 8.44 -4.41 16.73
N ARG A 77 8.57 -3.49 15.75
CA ARG A 77 8.05 -2.12 15.90
C ARG A 77 6.53 -2.06 16.02
N PHE A 78 5.83 -2.89 15.26
CA PHE A 78 4.38 -2.98 15.38
C PHE A 78 3.95 -3.49 16.77
N ALA A 79 4.71 -4.41 17.37
CA ALA A 79 4.46 -4.94 18.71
C ALA A 79 4.62 -3.89 19.82
N GLU A 80 5.32 -2.77 19.58
CA GLU A 80 5.40 -1.63 20.51
C GLU A 80 4.06 -0.88 20.64
N TRP A 81 3.16 -1.05 19.68
CA TRP A 81 1.82 -0.48 19.79
C TRP A 81 1.01 -1.20 20.87
N PRO A 82 0.51 -0.50 21.92
CA PRO A 82 -0.18 -1.15 23.04
C PRO A 82 -1.37 -2.02 22.65
N ALA A 83 -2.02 -1.70 21.52
CA ALA A 83 -3.14 -2.48 21.00
C ALA A 83 -2.70 -3.72 20.21
N ALA A 84 -1.43 -3.85 19.82
CA ALA A 84 -0.94 -4.95 18.99
C ALA A 84 -1.19 -6.34 19.62
N ALA A 85 -1.03 -6.44 20.93
CA ALA A 85 -1.25 -7.70 21.67
C ALA A 85 -2.69 -8.22 21.60
N GLN A 86 -3.66 -7.35 21.26
CA GLN A 86 -5.08 -7.70 21.16
C GLN A 86 -5.50 -8.08 19.73
N ILE A 87 -4.57 -7.97 18.77
CA ILE A 87 -4.82 -8.25 17.36
C ILE A 87 -4.47 -9.71 17.05
N GLN A 88 -5.32 -10.59 17.49
CA GLN A 88 -5.23 -12.01 17.14
C GLN A 88 -6.65 -12.61 17.14
N PRO A 89 -7.07 -13.26 16.05
CA PRO A 89 -6.36 -13.38 14.77
C PRO A 89 -6.29 -12.06 13.97
N TRP A 90 -5.36 -12.00 13.02
CA TRP A 90 -5.29 -10.88 12.08
C TRP A 90 -6.55 -10.79 11.21
N PRO A 91 -7.07 -9.59 10.91
CA PRO A 91 -8.32 -9.44 10.18
C PRO A 91 -8.24 -9.97 8.75
N HIS A 92 -9.24 -10.74 8.36
CA HIS A 92 -9.49 -11.15 6.98
C HIS A 92 -10.44 -10.20 6.26
N ASP A 93 -11.39 -9.63 6.99
CA ASP A 93 -12.33 -8.65 6.46
C ASP A 93 -11.57 -7.38 6.02
N PRO A 94 -11.80 -6.87 4.79
CA PRO A 94 -11.07 -5.72 4.26
C PRO A 94 -11.32 -4.44 5.05
N ARG A 95 -12.53 -4.24 5.59
CA ARG A 95 -12.86 -3.07 6.41
C ARG A 95 -12.09 -3.13 7.74
N GLU A 96 -12.10 -4.25 8.42
CA GLU A 96 -11.36 -4.42 9.66
C GLU A 96 -9.86 -4.22 9.45
N ALA A 97 -9.32 -4.70 8.32
CA ALA A 97 -7.91 -4.50 7.95
C ALA A 97 -7.59 -3.01 7.74
N VAL A 98 -8.39 -2.30 6.94
CA VAL A 98 -8.21 -0.85 6.66
C VAL A 98 -8.35 -0.03 7.94
N GLU A 99 -9.33 -0.35 8.79
CA GLU A 99 -9.53 0.32 10.08
C GLU A 99 -8.37 0.07 11.04
N LEU A 100 -7.83 -1.15 11.08
CA LEU A 100 -6.66 -1.48 11.90
C LEU A 100 -5.43 -0.68 11.47
N ILE A 101 -5.13 -0.66 10.17
CA ILE A 101 -4.03 0.13 9.62
C ILE A 101 -4.23 1.62 9.94
N SER A 102 -5.43 2.15 9.72
CA SER A 102 -5.75 3.55 10.00
C SER A 102 -5.60 3.90 11.48
N ARG A 103 -5.97 3.00 12.39
CA ARG A 103 -5.76 3.18 13.84
C ARG A 103 -4.27 3.20 14.19
N TYR A 104 -3.49 2.30 13.60
CA TYR A 104 -2.04 2.28 13.79
C TYR A 104 -1.40 3.59 13.31
N LEU A 105 -1.73 4.06 12.12
CA LEU A 105 -1.22 5.31 11.57
C LEU A 105 -1.57 6.52 12.46
N ARG A 106 -2.82 6.60 12.95
CA ARG A 106 -3.22 7.66 13.90
C ARG A 106 -2.45 7.60 15.22
N TYR A 107 -2.21 6.39 15.73
CA TYR A 107 -1.37 6.21 16.91
C TYR A 107 0.05 6.76 16.69
N ARG A 108 0.69 6.43 15.57
CA ARG A 108 2.03 6.95 15.23
C ARG A 108 2.02 8.48 15.05
N ALA A 109 1.02 9.01 14.37
CA ALA A 109 0.86 10.46 14.23
C ALA A 109 0.74 11.20 15.59
N ASN A 110 -0.04 10.62 16.51
CA ASN A 110 -0.18 11.17 17.86
C ASN A 110 1.13 11.13 18.65
N LEU A 111 1.89 10.03 18.56
CA LEU A 111 3.21 9.95 19.19
C LEU A 111 4.16 11.04 18.66
N ARG A 112 4.18 11.24 17.33
CA ARG A 112 4.97 12.27 16.69
C ARG A 112 4.57 13.67 17.15
N ALA A 113 3.28 13.96 17.22
CA ALA A 113 2.77 15.25 17.71
C ALA A 113 3.17 15.54 19.17
N LEU A 114 3.35 14.49 19.98
CA LEU A 114 3.82 14.59 21.37
C LEU A 114 5.35 14.60 21.48
N GLY A 115 6.10 14.60 20.37
CA GLY A 115 7.56 14.52 20.39
C GLY A 115 8.10 13.19 20.92
N ARG A 116 7.31 12.12 20.90
CA ARG A 116 7.64 10.80 21.45
C ARG A 116 7.88 9.72 20.39
N GLY A 117 7.80 10.04 19.13
CA GLY A 117 7.95 9.08 18.04
C GLY A 117 9.00 9.49 17.03
N ASP A 118 9.75 8.51 16.51
CA ASP A 118 10.63 8.70 15.38
C ASP A 118 9.81 8.90 14.10
N SER A 119 10.47 9.46 13.08
CA SER A 119 9.91 9.49 11.72
C SER A 119 9.93 8.08 11.14
N GLU A 120 8.86 7.34 11.35
CA GLU A 120 8.72 5.97 10.85
C GLU A 120 8.10 5.98 9.45
N HIS A 121 8.71 5.22 8.53
CA HIS A 121 8.19 5.01 7.19
C HIS A 121 7.28 3.77 7.18
N VAL A 122 6.01 3.98 6.90
CA VAL A 122 5.01 2.90 6.85
C VAL A 122 4.51 2.72 5.42
N ALA A 123 4.41 1.49 4.97
CA ALA A 123 3.77 1.17 3.70
C ALA A 123 2.64 0.16 3.86
N VAL A 124 1.69 0.22 2.94
CA VAL A 124 0.62 -0.75 2.76
C VAL A 124 0.62 -1.21 1.31
N ILE A 125 0.60 -2.51 1.09
CA ILE A 125 0.32 -3.13 -0.21
C ILE A 125 -1.06 -3.77 -0.11
N LEU A 126 -2.00 -3.33 -0.92
CA LEU A 126 -3.34 -3.89 -1.01
C LEU A 126 -3.47 -4.60 -2.37
N ARG A 127 -3.47 -5.93 -2.34
CA ARG A 127 -3.61 -6.79 -3.53
C ARG A 127 -5.09 -6.96 -3.88
N GLY A 128 -5.36 -7.08 -5.19
CA GLY A 128 -6.73 -7.26 -5.68
C GLY A 128 -7.61 -6.09 -5.24
N ALA A 129 -7.13 -4.87 -5.43
CA ALA A 129 -7.82 -3.67 -4.97
C ALA A 129 -9.22 -3.54 -5.58
N GLU A 130 -9.42 -4.02 -6.82
CA GLU A 130 -10.70 -4.09 -7.50
C GLU A 130 -11.68 -5.12 -6.86
N LEU A 131 -11.18 -6.12 -6.16
CA LEU A 131 -11.99 -7.08 -5.41
C LEU A 131 -12.43 -6.51 -4.06
N VAL A 132 -11.59 -5.66 -3.47
CA VAL A 132 -11.86 -4.98 -2.19
C VAL A 132 -12.76 -3.77 -2.39
N LEU A 133 -12.55 -3.03 -3.46
CA LEU A 133 -13.21 -1.78 -3.81
C LEU A 133 -13.75 -1.82 -5.25
N PRO A 134 -14.71 -2.71 -5.55
CA PRO A 134 -15.20 -2.90 -6.91
C PRO A 134 -16.01 -1.72 -7.43
N ALA A 135 -15.74 -1.28 -8.66
CA ALA A 135 -16.52 -0.25 -9.35
C ALA A 135 -17.99 -0.66 -9.55
N SER A 136 -18.24 -1.95 -9.74
CA SER A 136 -19.58 -2.51 -9.93
C SER A 136 -20.51 -2.31 -8.73
N LEU A 137 -19.95 -2.11 -7.54
CA LEU A 137 -20.69 -1.89 -6.29
C LEU A 137 -20.54 -0.45 -5.77
N GLN A 138 -20.26 0.51 -6.63
CA GLN A 138 -20.07 1.92 -6.24
C GLN A 138 -21.28 2.56 -5.51
N GLY A 139 -22.48 2.03 -5.72
CA GLY A 139 -23.69 2.46 -5.02
C GLY A 139 -23.95 1.74 -3.69
N ASP A 140 -23.20 0.72 -3.36
CA ASP A 140 -23.27 0.04 -2.08
C ASP A 140 -22.62 0.89 -0.98
N PHE A 141 -23.38 1.17 0.10
CA PHE A 141 -22.89 2.05 1.17
C PHE A 141 -21.64 1.49 1.88
N ALA A 142 -21.57 0.19 2.11
CA ALA A 142 -20.43 -0.41 2.80
C ALA A 142 -19.16 -0.30 1.95
N ILE A 143 -19.26 -0.55 0.65
CA ILE A 143 -18.14 -0.42 -0.30
C ILE A 143 -17.75 1.05 -0.48
N ALA A 144 -18.71 1.95 -0.67
CA ALA A 144 -18.43 3.39 -0.80
C ALA A 144 -17.78 3.96 0.47
N SER A 145 -18.23 3.53 1.64
CA SER A 145 -17.63 3.91 2.92
C SER A 145 -16.19 3.38 3.08
N LEU A 146 -15.93 2.13 2.67
CA LEU A 146 -14.57 1.57 2.65
C LEU A 146 -13.68 2.31 1.65
N ALA A 147 -14.18 2.59 0.45
CA ALA A 147 -13.46 3.37 -0.55
C ALA A 147 -13.12 4.78 -0.05
N SER A 148 -14.03 5.41 0.73
CA SER A 148 -13.74 6.69 1.38
C SER A 148 -12.59 6.60 2.37
N LEU A 149 -12.57 5.56 3.22
CA LEU A 149 -11.45 5.35 4.17
C LEU A 149 -10.11 5.18 3.46
N VAL A 150 -10.07 4.41 2.37
CA VAL A 150 -8.85 4.22 1.58
C VAL A 150 -8.43 5.50 0.86
N ARG A 151 -9.39 6.27 0.31
CA ARG A 151 -9.13 7.58 -0.29
C ARG A 151 -8.54 8.56 0.72
N ASP A 152 -9.00 8.55 1.96
CA ASP A 152 -8.56 9.47 3.00
C ASP A 152 -7.07 9.27 3.34
N TRP A 153 -6.50 8.10 3.09
CA TRP A 153 -5.05 7.86 3.23
C TRP A 153 -4.20 8.78 2.34
N ALA A 154 -4.72 9.22 1.18
CA ALA A 154 -4.03 10.14 0.28
C ALA A 154 -4.32 11.62 0.57
N ALA A 155 -5.44 11.92 1.24
CA ALA A 155 -6.03 13.26 1.23
C ALA A 155 -6.09 13.91 2.60
N GLU A 156 -6.29 13.13 3.65
CA GLU A 156 -6.66 13.66 4.96
C GLU A 156 -5.53 13.55 5.98
N PRO A 157 -5.32 14.59 6.82
CA PRO A 157 -4.49 14.45 8.01
C PRO A 157 -5.06 13.39 8.97
N PRO A 158 -4.20 12.66 9.68
CA PRO A 158 -2.75 12.81 9.69
C PRO A 158 -2.01 12.01 8.61
N PHE A 159 -2.72 11.28 7.74
CA PHE A 159 -2.11 10.31 6.83
C PHE A 159 -1.21 10.97 5.77
N CYS A 160 -1.70 12.06 5.16
CA CYS A 160 -0.94 12.80 4.14
C CYS A 160 0.27 13.55 4.70
N ASP A 161 0.35 13.73 6.03
CA ASP A 161 1.45 14.42 6.71
C ASP A 161 2.52 13.45 7.26
N MET A 162 2.33 12.15 7.04
CA MET A 162 3.23 11.09 7.50
C MET A 162 4.11 10.58 6.37
N ALA A 163 5.23 9.95 6.73
CA ALA A 163 6.02 9.12 5.80
C ALA A 163 5.27 7.80 5.54
N PHE A 164 4.17 7.89 4.80
CA PHE A 164 3.26 6.79 4.52
C PHE A 164 3.06 6.60 3.01
N ALA A 165 3.14 5.35 2.56
CA ALA A 165 2.84 4.97 1.19
C ALA A 165 1.79 3.87 1.13
N SER A 166 0.78 4.02 0.27
CA SER A 166 -0.17 2.95 -0.03
C SER A 166 -0.14 2.58 -1.51
N LEU A 167 0.07 1.29 -1.77
CA LEU A 167 0.19 0.69 -3.09
C LEU A 167 -1.02 -0.21 -3.34
N LEU A 168 -1.94 0.22 -4.19
CA LEU A 168 -3.15 -0.51 -4.54
C LEU A 168 -2.89 -1.26 -5.85
N LEU A 169 -2.89 -2.58 -5.81
CA LEU A 169 -2.65 -3.43 -6.99
C LEU A 169 -3.98 -3.88 -7.57
N ALA A 170 -4.24 -3.52 -8.83
CA ALA A 170 -5.45 -3.86 -9.56
C ALA A 170 -5.13 -4.39 -10.96
N ASP A 171 -5.85 -5.39 -11.43
CA ASP A 171 -5.68 -5.88 -12.81
C ASP A 171 -6.11 -4.81 -13.82
N ASN A 172 -7.20 -4.09 -13.52
CA ASN A 172 -7.73 -3.05 -14.39
C ASN A 172 -8.18 -1.83 -13.56
N LEU A 173 -7.69 -0.65 -13.93
CA LEU A 173 -8.04 0.61 -13.27
C LEU A 173 -9.55 0.90 -13.28
N ASN A 174 -10.26 0.52 -14.36
CA ASN A 174 -11.69 0.78 -14.50
C ASN A 174 -12.56 -0.10 -13.58
N ASP A 175 -12.02 -1.19 -13.06
CA ASP A 175 -12.73 -2.08 -12.13
C ASP A 175 -12.61 -1.61 -10.67
N LEU A 176 -11.76 -0.60 -10.43
CA LEU A 176 -11.58 0.00 -9.12
C LEU A 176 -12.60 1.11 -8.86
N HIS A 177 -13.09 1.19 -7.62
CA HIS A 177 -14.11 2.16 -7.20
C HIS A 177 -13.73 3.61 -7.58
N PRO A 178 -14.66 4.39 -8.19
CA PRO A 178 -14.35 5.73 -8.72
C PRO A 178 -13.83 6.73 -7.68
N LEU A 179 -14.23 6.63 -6.40
CA LEU A 179 -13.70 7.47 -5.31
C LEU A 179 -12.18 7.33 -5.15
N VAL A 180 -11.63 6.17 -5.49
CA VAL A 180 -10.19 5.90 -5.45
C VAL A 180 -9.60 6.12 -6.83
N ALA A 181 -10.11 5.44 -7.87
CA ALA A 181 -9.55 5.51 -9.21
C ALA A 181 -9.47 6.93 -9.79
N ASN A 182 -10.42 7.82 -9.43
CA ASN A 182 -10.50 9.19 -9.95
C ASN A 182 -9.98 10.25 -8.96
N ASN A 183 -9.42 9.86 -7.81
CA ASN A 183 -8.86 10.82 -6.86
C ASN A 183 -7.64 11.54 -7.48
N PRO A 184 -7.61 12.88 -7.56
CA PRO A 184 -6.49 13.62 -8.13
C PRO A 184 -5.21 13.55 -7.29
N ARG A 185 -5.29 13.12 -6.03
CA ARG A 185 -4.14 12.95 -5.14
C ARG A 185 -3.49 11.56 -5.21
N ILE A 186 -3.98 10.70 -6.10
CA ILE A 186 -3.47 9.36 -6.33
C ILE A 186 -2.73 9.33 -7.66
N ASP A 187 -1.53 8.78 -7.68
CA ASP A 187 -0.82 8.50 -8.92
C ASP A 187 -1.24 7.12 -9.47
N ARG A 188 -1.31 7.01 -10.80
CA ARG A 188 -1.74 5.81 -11.53
C ARG A 188 -0.60 5.33 -12.38
N VAL A 189 -0.06 4.19 -12.02
CA VAL A 189 1.13 3.63 -12.63
C VAL A 189 0.76 2.35 -13.38
N GLN A 190 0.89 2.38 -14.70
CA GLN A 190 0.72 1.17 -15.48
C GLN A 190 1.96 0.28 -15.36
N VAL A 191 1.76 -0.95 -14.92
CA VAL A 191 2.80 -1.97 -14.91
C VAL A 191 2.86 -2.60 -16.30
N PRO A 192 3.93 -2.38 -17.09
CA PRO A 192 4.05 -2.92 -18.43
C PRO A 192 4.27 -4.44 -18.41
N LEU A 193 4.12 -5.07 -19.57
CA LEU A 193 4.62 -6.43 -19.76
C LEU A 193 6.12 -6.46 -19.49
N PRO A 194 6.66 -7.53 -18.88
CA PRO A 194 8.10 -7.72 -18.82
C PRO A 194 8.69 -7.71 -20.21
N ASP A 195 9.73 -6.92 -20.42
CA ASP A 195 10.46 -6.95 -21.69
C ASP A 195 11.00 -8.38 -21.93
N ALA A 196 10.76 -8.90 -23.14
CA ALA A 196 11.14 -10.25 -23.54
C ALA A 196 12.65 -10.38 -23.77
#